data_000e7f197b78efbd06617d570e95338f
#
_entry.id   000e7f197b78efbd06617d570e95338f
#
_cell.length_a   1.000
_cell.length_b   1.000
_cell.length_c   1.000
_cell.angle_alpha   90.00
_cell.angle_beta   90.00
_cell.angle_gamma   90.00
#
_symmetry.space_group_name_H-M   'P 1'
#
loop_
_entity.id
_entity.type
_entity.pdbx_description
1 polymer ?
#
loop_
_entity_poly.entity_id
_entity_poly.type
_entity_poly.pdbx_seq_one_letter_code
_entity_poly.pdbx_strand_id
1 'polypeptide(L)'
;MDKNGIIQYLLDKCLVAIVRASSGDDLVRVVEAVAEGGVPCVEVTMTTPGALACIETASKKLAGSYALIGVGTVLDAETCRAAILAGAEYIVTPTLSLPVIQMARRYGKPVFSGAFTPTEILTAWEAGTDFAKVFPCSVVGPEYIKAI
;
A
#
# COMPACT_ATOMS: atom_id res chain seq x y z
N MET A 1 7.21 -12.75 -4.66
CA MET A 1 7.61 -12.89 -3.23
C MET A 1 6.43 -13.41 -2.43
N ASP A 2 6.65 -14.16 -1.35
CA ASP A 2 5.61 -14.41 -0.36
C ASP A 2 5.37 -13.19 0.53
N LYS A 3 4.38 -13.26 1.43
CA LYS A 3 4.02 -12.13 2.31
C LYS A 3 5.20 -11.64 3.14
N ASN A 4 5.97 -12.54 3.73
CA ASN A 4 7.09 -12.19 4.59
C ASN A 4 8.23 -11.55 3.80
N GLY A 5 8.49 -12.04 2.58
CA GLY A 5 9.44 -11.43 1.67
C GLY A 5 9.06 -10.01 1.25
N ILE A 6 7.76 -9.76 1.02
CA ILE A 6 7.26 -8.42 0.73
C ILE A 6 7.44 -7.49 1.94
N ILE A 7 7.10 -7.95 3.15
CA ILE A 7 7.27 -7.17 4.38
C ILE A 7 8.75 -6.80 4.58
N GLN A 8 9.64 -7.78 4.44
CA GLN A 8 11.07 -7.53 4.60
C GLN A 8 11.58 -6.53 3.54
N TYR A 9 11.13 -6.68 2.29
CA TYR A 9 11.50 -5.74 1.23
C TYR A 9 11.04 -4.31 1.51
N LEU A 10 9.80 -4.13 2.01
CA LEU A 10 9.27 -2.83 2.41
C LEU A 10 10.09 -2.21 3.56
N LEU A 11 10.48 -3.02 4.55
CA LEU A 11 11.31 -2.58 5.67
C LEU A 11 12.72 -2.19 5.22
N ASP A 12 13.34 -2.94 4.32
CA ASP A 12 14.68 -2.65 3.79
C ASP A 12 14.72 -1.35 2.97
N LYS A 13 13.63 -1.05 2.26
CA LYS A 13 13.54 0.17 1.44
C LYS A 13 13.12 1.40 2.22
N CYS A 14 12.37 1.25 3.31
CA CYS A 14 11.92 2.32 4.22
C CYS A 14 11.06 3.43 3.59
N LEU A 15 10.87 3.44 2.28
CA LEU A 15 10.15 4.47 1.54
C LEU A 15 9.12 3.85 0.60
N VAL A 16 7.94 4.47 0.55
CA VAL A 16 6.87 4.16 -0.41
C VAL A 16 6.48 5.44 -1.12
N ALA A 17 6.62 5.48 -2.44
CA ALA A 17 6.19 6.60 -3.25
C ALA A 17 4.69 6.50 -3.55
N ILE A 18 3.92 7.54 -3.24
CA ILE A 18 2.50 7.60 -3.57
C ILE A 18 2.35 8.25 -4.94
N VAL A 19 1.77 7.51 -5.89
CA VAL A 19 1.67 7.92 -7.29
C VAL A 19 0.21 8.01 -7.72
N ARG A 20 -0.06 9.02 -8.54
CA ARG A 20 -1.29 9.17 -9.33
C ARG A 20 -0.90 9.22 -10.79
N ALA A 21 -1.52 8.39 -11.62
CA ALA A 21 -1.26 8.32 -13.05
C ALA A 21 -2.56 8.43 -13.84
N SER A 22 -2.46 8.90 -15.09
CA SER A 22 -3.61 9.02 -15.99
C SER A 22 -3.85 7.75 -16.82
N SER A 23 -2.83 6.87 -16.92
CA SER A 23 -2.91 5.60 -17.63
C SER A 23 -1.97 4.56 -17.04
N GLY A 24 -2.16 3.28 -17.41
CA GLY A 24 -1.25 2.20 -17.01
C GLY A 24 0.17 2.36 -17.58
N ASP A 25 0.30 2.89 -18.77
CA ASP A 25 1.60 3.15 -19.40
C ASP A 25 2.34 4.30 -18.71
N ASP A 26 1.62 5.36 -18.32
CA ASP A 26 2.18 6.43 -17.50
C ASP A 26 2.64 5.90 -16.14
N LEU A 27 1.83 5.04 -15.52
CA LEU A 27 2.19 4.41 -14.25
C LEU A 27 3.48 3.60 -14.38
N VAL A 28 3.64 2.78 -15.43
CA VAL A 28 4.87 2.00 -15.66
C VAL A 28 6.08 2.93 -15.72
N ARG A 29 6.02 3.98 -16.54
CA ARG A 29 7.13 4.94 -16.67
C ARG A 29 7.48 5.64 -15.35
N VAL A 30 6.46 6.01 -14.58
CA VAL A 30 6.66 6.64 -13.28
C VAL A 30 7.29 5.65 -12.30
N VAL A 31 6.80 4.41 -12.25
CA VAL A 31 7.35 3.37 -11.36
C VAL A 31 8.81 3.10 -11.71
N GLU A 32 9.16 2.96 -13.00
CA GLU A 32 10.53 2.75 -13.44
C GLU A 32 11.43 3.92 -13.00
N ALA A 33 11.03 5.16 -13.29
CA ALA A 33 11.81 6.34 -12.92
C ALA A 33 12.01 6.50 -11.41
N VAL A 34 10.97 6.25 -10.62
CA VAL A 34 11.03 6.31 -9.15
C VAL A 34 11.90 5.18 -8.60
N ALA A 35 11.79 3.99 -9.17
CA ALA A 35 12.60 2.84 -8.79
C ALA A 35 14.09 3.03 -9.12
N GLU A 36 14.41 3.57 -10.31
CA GLU A 36 15.77 3.96 -10.68
C GLU A 36 16.34 5.02 -9.73
N GLY A 37 15.48 5.92 -9.24
CA GLY A 37 15.81 6.89 -8.19
C GLY A 37 16.01 6.29 -6.79
N GLY A 38 15.87 4.97 -6.62
CA GLY A 38 16.10 4.25 -5.37
C GLY A 38 14.85 3.99 -4.52
N VAL A 39 13.64 4.31 -5.00
CA VAL A 39 12.36 4.06 -4.30
C VAL A 39 11.50 3.06 -5.08
N PRO A 40 11.77 1.75 -5.00
CA PRO A 40 11.08 0.76 -5.81
C PRO A 40 9.68 0.39 -5.30
N CYS A 41 9.30 0.80 -4.10
CA CYS A 41 7.96 0.53 -3.56
C CYS A 41 7.02 1.69 -3.90
N VAL A 42 5.94 1.40 -4.64
CA VAL A 42 5.02 2.41 -5.16
C VAL A 42 3.58 2.08 -4.77
N GLU A 43 2.87 3.07 -4.24
CA GLU A 43 1.45 3.01 -3.89
C GLU A 43 0.63 3.75 -4.94
N VAL A 44 -0.28 3.06 -5.63
CA VAL A 44 -1.28 3.66 -6.54
C VAL A 44 -2.56 3.89 -5.76
N THR A 45 -3.02 5.15 -5.67
CA THR A 45 -4.23 5.45 -4.90
C THR A 45 -5.50 5.14 -5.69
N MET A 46 -6.52 4.57 -5.04
CA MET A 46 -7.85 4.29 -5.64
C MET A 46 -8.60 5.55 -6.08
N THR A 47 -8.16 6.73 -5.66
CA THR A 47 -8.67 8.02 -6.16
C THR A 47 -8.17 8.35 -7.57
N THR A 48 -7.23 7.58 -8.12
CA THR A 48 -6.76 7.70 -9.50
C THR A 48 -7.82 7.13 -10.45
N PRO A 49 -8.28 7.87 -11.46
CA PRO A 49 -9.19 7.32 -12.46
C PRO A 49 -8.60 6.07 -13.13
N GLY A 50 -9.37 4.97 -13.16
CA GLY A 50 -8.91 3.71 -13.74
C GLY A 50 -7.79 3.00 -12.96
N ALA A 51 -7.63 3.27 -11.67
CA ALA A 51 -6.56 2.72 -10.83
C ALA A 51 -6.36 1.20 -10.99
N LEU A 52 -7.43 0.40 -11.01
CA LEU A 52 -7.34 -1.06 -11.16
C LEU A 52 -6.71 -1.46 -12.50
N ALA A 53 -7.13 -0.82 -13.61
CA ALA A 53 -6.56 -1.09 -14.92
C ALA A 53 -5.08 -0.65 -15.01
N CYS A 54 -4.75 0.47 -14.34
CA CYS A 54 -3.36 0.93 -14.22
C CYS A 54 -2.49 -0.07 -13.46
N ILE A 55 -2.97 -0.56 -12.30
CA ILE A 55 -2.29 -1.59 -11.50
C ILE A 55 -2.09 -2.86 -12.33
N GLU A 56 -3.14 -3.35 -13.00
CA GLU A 56 -3.07 -4.57 -13.80
C GLU A 56 -2.03 -4.45 -14.92
N THR A 57 -2.03 -3.34 -15.65
CA THR A 57 -1.06 -3.08 -16.72
C THR A 57 0.35 -3.03 -16.18
N ALA A 58 0.58 -2.26 -15.10
CA ALA A 58 1.90 -2.10 -14.51
C ALA A 58 2.42 -3.42 -13.90
N SER A 59 1.56 -4.16 -13.18
CA SER A 59 1.93 -5.46 -12.60
C SER A 59 2.37 -6.47 -13.66
N LYS A 60 1.70 -6.49 -14.82
CA LYS A 60 2.08 -7.38 -15.93
C LYS A 60 3.41 -6.96 -16.57
N LYS A 61 3.59 -5.65 -16.83
CA LYS A 61 4.81 -5.13 -17.49
C LYS A 61 6.04 -5.20 -16.60
N LEU A 62 5.88 -5.00 -15.31
CA LEU A 62 6.95 -5.01 -14.32
C LEU A 62 7.15 -6.38 -13.63
N ALA A 63 6.46 -7.42 -14.13
CA ALA A 63 6.62 -8.77 -13.60
C ALA A 63 8.08 -9.22 -13.67
N GLY A 64 8.63 -9.64 -12.52
CA GLY A 64 10.03 -10.04 -12.41
C GLY A 64 11.03 -8.89 -12.22
N SER A 65 10.58 -7.64 -12.23
CA SER A 65 11.40 -6.50 -11.84
C SER A 65 11.54 -6.41 -10.31
N TYR A 66 12.36 -5.48 -9.86
CA TYR A 66 12.51 -5.17 -8.43
C TYR A 66 11.46 -4.15 -7.91
N ALA A 67 10.59 -3.63 -8.79
CA ALA A 67 9.53 -2.72 -8.39
C ALA A 67 8.37 -3.46 -7.72
N LEU A 68 7.85 -2.90 -6.63
CA LEU A 68 6.73 -3.43 -5.85
C LEU A 68 5.55 -2.46 -5.93
N ILE A 69 4.43 -2.93 -6.49
CA ILE A 69 3.23 -2.11 -6.66
C ILE A 69 2.21 -2.46 -5.58
N GLY A 70 1.84 -1.47 -4.77
CA GLY A 70 0.75 -1.54 -3.83
C GLY A 70 -0.43 -0.66 -4.22
N VAL A 71 -1.51 -0.81 -3.50
CA VAL A 71 -2.72 0.00 -3.66
C VAL A 71 -3.03 0.77 -2.38
N GLY A 72 -3.36 2.06 -2.52
CA GLY A 72 -3.72 2.92 -1.39
C GLY A 72 -5.13 3.50 -1.50
N THR A 73 -5.57 4.09 -0.40
CA THR A 73 -6.93 4.62 -0.25
C THR A 73 -8.00 3.55 -0.44
N VAL A 74 -7.71 2.35 0.05
CA VAL A 74 -8.65 1.22 0.04
C VAL A 74 -9.58 1.37 1.25
N LEU A 75 -10.90 1.45 1.02
CA LEU A 75 -11.88 1.75 2.07
C LEU A 75 -12.81 0.55 2.39
N ASP A 76 -12.84 -0.46 1.53
CA ASP A 76 -13.72 -1.63 1.66
C ASP A 76 -13.03 -2.93 1.19
N ALA A 77 -13.59 -4.05 1.59
CA ALA A 77 -13.05 -5.38 1.29
C ALA A 77 -13.17 -5.74 -0.20
N GLU A 78 -14.20 -5.26 -0.88
CA GLU A 78 -14.46 -5.51 -2.29
C GLU A 78 -13.39 -4.85 -3.15
N THR A 79 -13.09 -3.57 -2.88
CA THR A 79 -11.99 -2.82 -3.50
C THR A 79 -10.63 -3.47 -3.20
N CYS A 80 -10.41 -3.90 -1.95
CA CYS A 80 -9.20 -4.63 -1.56
C CYS A 80 -9.01 -5.88 -2.42
N ARG A 81 -10.04 -6.72 -2.52
CA ARG A 81 -9.99 -7.94 -3.33
C ARG A 81 -9.75 -7.62 -4.80
N ALA A 82 -10.45 -6.64 -5.36
CA ALA A 82 -10.29 -6.25 -6.76
C ALA A 82 -8.86 -5.79 -7.07
N ALA A 83 -8.26 -4.98 -6.19
CA ALA A 83 -6.88 -4.52 -6.33
C ALA A 83 -5.85 -5.67 -6.23
N ILE A 84 -6.06 -6.63 -5.33
CA ILE A 84 -5.22 -7.82 -5.22
C ILE A 84 -5.27 -8.63 -6.52
N LEU A 85 -6.46 -8.83 -7.09
CA LEU A 85 -6.64 -9.57 -8.34
C LEU A 85 -6.05 -8.81 -9.55
N ALA A 86 -6.01 -7.48 -9.49
CA ALA A 86 -5.31 -6.64 -10.47
C ALA A 86 -3.78 -6.71 -10.34
N GLY A 87 -3.24 -7.30 -9.26
CA GLY A 87 -1.81 -7.51 -9.07
C GLY A 87 -1.17 -6.65 -7.99
N ALA A 88 -1.96 -5.98 -7.14
CA ALA A 88 -1.40 -5.27 -5.98
C ALA A 88 -0.72 -6.24 -5.01
N GLU A 89 0.51 -5.92 -4.61
CA GLU A 89 1.35 -6.73 -3.74
C GLU A 89 1.19 -6.39 -2.26
N TYR A 90 0.75 -5.18 -1.93
CA TYR A 90 0.41 -4.74 -0.58
C TYR A 90 -0.74 -3.74 -0.60
N ILE A 91 -1.43 -3.61 0.52
CA ILE A 91 -2.67 -2.83 0.67
C ILE A 91 -2.43 -1.70 1.68
N VAL A 92 -2.92 -0.51 1.39
CA VAL A 92 -2.85 0.64 2.31
C VAL A 92 -4.24 1.26 2.48
N THR A 93 -4.66 1.44 3.73
CA THR A 93 -5.89 2.16 4.05
C THR A 93 -5.57 3.51 4.70
N PRO A 94 -6.40 4.54 4.53
CA PRO A 94 -6.24 5.81 5.25
C PRO A 94 -6.82 5.77 6.67
N THR A 95 -7.64 4.77 6.98
CA THR A 95 -8.38 4.62 8.24
C THR A 95 -8.35 3.18 8.71
N LEU A 96 -8.72 2.94 9.95
CA LEU A 96 -8.93 1.60 10.48
C LEU A 96 -10.13 0.94 9.78
N SER A 97 -9.88 -0.14 9.05
CA SER A 97 -10.91 -0.94 8.38
C SER A 97 -10.67 -2.43 8.62
N LEU A 98 -11.37 -3.00 9.59
CA LEU A 98 -11.26 -4.42 9.92
C LEU A 98 -11.58 -5.33 8.71
N PRO A 99 -12.60 -5.05 7.88
CA PRO A 99 -12.88 -5.86 6.69
C PRO A 99 -11.73 -5.87 5.68
N VAL A 100 -11.02 -4.74 5.50
CA VAL A 100 -9.87 -4.66 4.60
C VAL A 100 -8.69 -5.48 5.16
N ILE A 101 -8.40 -5.35 6.46
CA ILE A 101 -7.35 -6.14 7.11
C ILE A 101 -7.63 -7.64 6.94
N GLN A 102 -8.86 -8.09 7.20
CA GLN A 102 -9.25 -9.49 7.04
C GLN A 102 -9.13 -9.97 5.59
N MET A 103 -9.51 -9.14 4.62
CA MET A 103 -9.42 -9.47 3.20
C MET A 103 -7.95 -9.59 2.76
N ALA A 104 -7.10 -8.63 3.08
CA ALA A 104 -5.66 -8.67 2.76
C ALA A 104 -4.99 -9.92 3.36
N ARG A 105 -5.28 -10.23 4.63
CA ARG A 105 -4.77 -11.43 5.30
C ARG A 105 -5.21 -12.73 4.62
N ARG A 106 -6.48 -12.82 4.20
CA ARG A 106 -7.01 -13.99 3.48
C ARG A 106 -6.24 -14.27 2.20
N TYR A 107 -5.80 -13.22 1.51
CA TYR A 107 -5.01 -13.32 0.28
C TYR A 107 -3.50 -13.35 0.52
N GLY A 108 -3.05 -13.35 1.77
CA GLY A 108 -1.62 -13.37 2.10
C GLY A 108 -0.88 -12.11 1.65
N LYS A 109 -1.57 -10.95 1.65
CA LYS A 109 -0.97 -9.67 1.28
C LYS A 109 -0.69 -8.84 2.52
N PRO A 110 0.48 -8.14 2.60
CA PRO A 110 0.73 -7.16 3.65
C PRO A 110 -0.28 -6.02 3.63
N VAL A 111 -0.64 -5.54 4.82
CA VAL A 111 -1.57 -4.43 4.98
C VAL A 111 -1.02 -3.37 5.92
N PHE A 112 -1.06 -2.12 5.45
CA PHE A 112 -0.85 -0.90 6.21
C PHE A 112 -2.21 -0.34 6.60
N SER A 113 -2.64 -0.56 7.84
CA SER A 113 -3.90 0.01 8.31
C SER A 113 -3.71 1.43 8.80
N GLY A 114 -4.49 2.36 8.25
CA GLY A 114 -4.56 3.72 8.76
C GLY A 114 -5.07 3.74 10.19
N ALA A 115 -4.47 4.60 11.01
CA ALA A 115 -4.85 4.85 12.38
C ALA A 115 -4.34 6.25 12.78
N PHE A 116 -5.03 6.91 13.70
CA PHE A 116 -4.60 8.21 14.18
C PHE A 116 -4.37 8.20 15.69
N THR A 117 -5.14 7.44 16.43
CA THR A 117 -5.08 7.37 17.89
C THR A 117 -4.39 6.09 18.38
N PRO A 118 -3.83 6.07 19.60
CA PRO A 118 -3.29 4.84 20.21
C PRO A 118 -4.28 3.67 20.22
N THR A 119 -5.57 3.95 20.46
CA THR A 119 -6.63 2.92 20.44
C THR A 119 -6.81 2.32 19.04
N GLU A 120 -6.82 3.15 18.00
CA GLU A 120 -6.93 2.65 16.63
C GLU A 120 -5.69 1.84 16.22
N ILE A 121 -4.50 2.26 16.64
CA ILE A 121 -3.25 1.52 16.40
C ILE A 121 -3.32 0.14 17.06
N LEU A 122 -3.71 0.08 18.32
CA LEU A 122 -3.85 -1.17 19.06
C LEU A 122 -4.89 -2.08 18.38
N THR A 123 -6.06 -1.53 18.03
CA THR A 123 -7.13 -2.28 17.36
C THR A 123 -6.68 -2.82 15.99
N ALA A 124 -5.94 -2.01 15.21
CA ALA A 124 -5.38 -2.46 13.93
C ALA A 124 -4.39 -3.61 14.15
N TRP A 125 -3.53 -3.49 15.16
CA TRP A 125 -2.54 -4.51 15.49
C TRP A 125 -3.18 -5.83 15.92
N GLU A 126 -4.15 -5.77 16.81
CA GLU A 126 -4.92 -6.95 17.26
C GLU A 126 -5.69 -7.61 16.10
N ALA A 127 -6.17 -6.83 15.14
CA ALA A 127 -6.79 -7.33 13.92
C ALA A 127 -5.79 -8.00 12.96
N GLY A 128 -4.48 -7.83 13.19
CA GLY A 128 -3.40 -8.44 12.44
C GLY A 128 -2.96 -7.64 11.22
N THR A 129 -2.95 -6.31 11.34
CA THR A 129 -2.21 -5.46 10.38
C THR A 129 -0.72 -5.75 10.45
N ASP A 130 -0.01 -5.58 9.34
CA ASP A 130 1.45 -5.76 9.30
C ASP A 130 2.17 -4.44 9.63
N PHE A 131 1.51 -3.32 9.32
CA PHE A 131 2.00 -1.97 9.61
C PHE A 131 0.84 -1.09 10.09
N ALA A 132 1.05 -0.28 11.12
CA ALA A 132 0.15 0.81 11.49
C ALA A 132 0.61 2.10 10.80
N LYS A 133 -0.24 2.63 9.92
CA LYS A 133 0.01 3.89 9.22
C LYS A 133 -0.59 5.04 10.01
N VAL A 134 0.24 5.84 10.65
CA VAL A 134 -0.25 7.07 11.31
C VAL A 134 -0.65 8.09 10.25
N PHE A 135 -1.94 8.43 10.20
CA PHE A 135 -2.49 9.32 9.16
C PHE A 135 -3.70 10.12 9.67
N PRO A 136 -3.78 11.44 9.37
CA PRO A 136 -2.78 12.27 8.67
C PRO A 136 -1.68 12.78 9.61
N CYS A 137 -0.41 12.65 9.23
CA CYS A 137 0.73 13.13 10.05
C CYS A 137 0.99 14.63 9.93
N SER A 138 0.49 15.30 8.89
CA SER A 138 0.73 16.73 8.65
C SER A 138 0.21 17.66 9.76
N VAL A 139 -0.75 17.18 10.55
CA VAL A 139 -1.38 17.97 11.64
C VAL A 139 -0.72 17.77 13.01
N VAL A 140 0.11 16.72 13.18
CA VAL A 140 0.69 16.35 14.49
C VAL A 140 2.21 16.32 14.49
N GLY A 141 2.84 16.10 13.34
CA GLY A 141 4.29 16.06 13.21
C GLY A 141 4.98 14.83 13.82
N PRO A 142 6.32 14.78 13.78
CA PRO A 142 7.10 13.62 14.21
C PRO A 142 7.06 13.36 15.72
N GLU A 143 6.87 14.40 16.54
CA GLU A 143 6.81 14.23 17.99
C GLU A 143 5.62 13.38 18.44
N TYR A 144 4.53 13.43 17.69
CA TYR A 144 3.38 12.55 17.94
C TYR A 144 3.73 11.09 17.69
N ILE A 145 4.39 10.79 16.56
CA ILE A 145 4.81 9.41 16.23
C ILE A 145 5.78 8.86 17.28
N LYS A 146 6.64 9.72 17.83
CA LYS A 146 7.56 9.33 18.89
C LYS A 146 6.86 9.04 20.23
N ALA A 147 5.70 9.67 20.45
CA ALA A 147 4.96 9.56 21.71
C ALA A 147 4.01 8.33 21.75
N ILE A 148 3.62 7.80 20.61
CA ILE A 148 2.76 6.62 20.48
C ILE A 148 3.58 5.39 20.16
#